data_9b9fe80847be620ca54feea5ca0e40ae
#
_entry.id   9b9fe80847be620ca54feea5ca0e40ae
#
_cell.length_a   1.000
_cell.length_b   1.000
_cell.length_c   1.000
_cell.angle_alpha   90.00
_cell.angle_beta   90.00
_cell.angle_gamma   90.00
#
_symmetry.space_group_name_H-M   'P 1'
#
loop_
_entity.id
_entity.type
_entity.pdbx_description
1 polymer ?
#
loop_
_entity_poly.entity_id
_entity_poly.type
_entity_poly.pdbx_seq_one_letter_code
_entity_poly.pdbx_strand_id
1 'polypeptide(L)'
;KTVKLPAARGAGQNWRLEPGNLVSTPKQVDFDPAKAGEINVTLDKVNPPITPVADTKYIRHFKFKSEKLSRFWGRDMYITGHVLVPKGFDEHPNARYPLMINHGHFPMTVGNFRTTPPDPNLKCEYSERFSMPCYNKVEQEEAYKFYQKWISDDFPRYLVIEIDHSNPYYDDSYAVDSANVGPYG
;
A
#
# COMPACT_ATOMS: atom_id res chain seq x y z
N LYS A 1 29.19 1.54 12.15
CA LYS A 1 28.29 2.15 13.15
C LYS A 1 26.85 1.81 12.76
N THR A 2 26.17 1.04 13.59
CA THR A 2 24.74 0.80 13.41
C THR A 2 24.00 2.05 13.85
N VAL A 3 23.34 2.72 12.93
CA VAL A 3 22.46 3.84 13.25
C VAL A 3 21.09 3.22 13.55
N LYS A 4 20.63 3.33 14.78
CA LYS A 4 19.23 3.05 15.10
C LYS A 4 18.40 4.24 14.61
N LEU A 5 17.82 4.11 13.45
CA LEU A 5 16.77 5.03 13.02
C LEU A 5 15.52 4.73 13.87
N PRO A 6 14.88 5.75 14.44
CA PRO A 6 13.60 5.53 15.09
C PRO A 6 12.64 5.02 14.02
N ALA A 7 12.30 3.74 14.08
CA ALA A 7 11.26 3.19 13.22
C ALA A 7 9.99 3.99 13.48
N ALA A 8 9.46 4.59 12.46
CA ALA A 8 8.19 5.26 12.56
C ALA A 8 7.12 4.23 12.96
N ARG A 9 6.21 4.67 13.76
CA ARG A 9 5.32 3.83 14.56
C ARG A 9 4.32 3.07 13.70
N GLY A 10 4.73 1.92 13.17
CA GLY A 10 3.80 0.94 12.61
C GLY A 10 3.37 1.16 11.16
N ALA A 11 4.13 1.89 10.37
CA ALA A 11 3.79 2.16 8.99
C ALA A 11 4.78 1.56 7.96
N GLY A 12 5.46 0.48 8.34
CA GLY A 12 6.28 -0.29 7.42
C GLY A 12 7.67 0.29 7.11
N GLN A 13 8.34 -0.36 6.18
CA GLN A 13 9.75 -0.11 5.87
C GLN A 13 9.98 1.11 4.96
N ASN A 14 8.94 1.75 4.49
CA ASN A 14 9.12 2.87 3.56
C ASN A 14 9.65 4.11 4.29
N TRP A 15 10.80 3.96 4.93
CA TRP A 15 11.43 4.97 5.79
C TRP A 15 11.65 6.32 5.08
N ARG A 16 11.65 6.34 3.76
CA ARG A 16 11.67 7.59 2.97
C ARG A 16 10.38 8.39 3.10
N LEU A 17 9.25 7.73 3.31
CA LEU A 17 7.92 8.32 3.38
C LEU A 17 7.33 8.31 4.79
N GLU A 18 8.01 7.66 5.74
CA GLU A 18 7.53 7.56 7.11
C GLU A 18 7.36 8.94 7.77
N PRO A 19 6.19 9.21 8.36
CA PRO A 19 5.94 10.46 9.07
C PRO A 19 6.96 10.72 10.16
N GLY A 20 7.46 11.95 10.21
CA GLY A 20 8.43 12.38 11.21
C GLY A 20 9.88 12.03 10.90
N ASN A 21 10.16 11.25 9.87
CA ASN A 21 11.52 11.00 9.42
C ASN A 21 12.10 12.22 8.70
N LEU A 22 13.39 12.48 8.95
CA LEU A 22 14.13 13.50 8.26
C LEU A 22 14.61 13.01 6.90
N VAL A 23 14.38 13.77 5.88
CA VAL A 23 14.81 13.50 4.50
C VAL A 23 15.50 14.73 3.90
N SER A 24 16.35 14.50 2.92
CA SER A 24 16.96 15.57 2.10
C SER A 24 16.17 15.77 0.82
N THR A 25 16.28 16.93 0.24
CA THR A 25 15.94 17.11 -1.18
C THR A 25 16.92 16.31 -2.02
N PRO A 26 16.46 15.54 -3.04
CA PRO A 26 17.36 14.89 -3.98
C PRO A 26 18.32 15.88 -4.61
N LYS A 27 19.61 15.55 -4.63
CA LYS A 27 20.66 16.35 -5.21
C LYS A 27 21.48 15.49 -6.15
N GLN A 28 21.68 15.96 -7.37
CA GLN A 28 22.62 15.33 -8.28
C GLN A 28 24.04 15.73 -7.86
N VAL A 29 24.92 14.76 -7.78
CA VAL A 29 26.32 14.95 -7.40
C VAL A 29 27.19 14.20 -8.41
N ASP A 30 28.14 14.90 -9.00
CA ASP A 30 29.17 14.28 -9.81
C ASP A 30 30.25 13.71 -8.87
N PHE A 31 30.46 12.41 -8.95
CA PHE A 31 31.41 11.72 -8.11
C PHE A 31 32.57 11.18 -8.96
N ASP A 32 33.79 11.64 -8.65
CA ASP A 32 35.02 11.10 -9.24
C ASP A 32 35.76 10.25 -8.19
N PRO A 33 35.76 8.92 -8.33
CA PRO A 33 36.38 8.04 -7.34
C PRO A 33 37.91 8.20 -7.27
N ALA A 34 38.55 8.84 -8.25
CA ALA A 34 39.97 9.13 -8.26
C ALA A 34 40.35 10.40 -7.47
N LYS A 35 39.34 11.19 -7.06
CA LYS A 35 39.53 12.39 -6.29
C LYS A 35 38.96 12.26 -4.90
N ALA A 36 39.75 12.47 -3.88
CA ALA A 36 39.25 12.55 -2.52
C ALA A 36 38.28 13.73 -2.40
N GLY A 37 37.10 13.52 -1.85
CA GLY A 37 36.10 14.55 -1.65
C GLY A 37 35.05 14.13 -0.63
N GLU A 38 34.36 15.11 -0.05
CA GLU A 38 33.24 14.90 0.84
C GLU A 38 31.94 15.25 0.12
N ILE A 39 30.94 14.35 0.25
CA ILE A 39 29.59 14.64 -0.16
C ILE A 39 28.77 14.94 1.10
N ASN A 40 28.42 16.21 1.25
CA ASN A 40 27.60 16.66 2.37
C ASN A 40 26.13 16.67 1.97
N VAL A 41 25.31 15.93 2.74
CA VAL A 41 23.86 15.86 2.59
C VAL A 41 23.21 16.32 3.88
N THR A 42 22.35 17.33 3.77
CA THR A 42 21.58 17.83 4.91
C THR A 42 20.18 17.27 4.87
N LEU A 43 19.75 16.66 5.96
CA LEU A 43 18.36 16.20 6.16
C LEU A 43 17.57 17.36 6.74
N ASP A 44 16.93 18.14 5.91
CA ASP A 44 16.29 19.43 6.24
C ASP A 44 14.75 19.40 6.14
N LYS A 45 14.19 18.28 5.73
CA LYS A 45 12.75 18.11 5.61
C LYS A 45 12.25 17.01 6.53
N VAL A 46 11.07 17.25 7.10
CA VAL A 46 10.34 16.24 7.88
C VAL A 46 9.21 15.68 7.04
N ASN A 47 9.10 14.38 6.94
CA ASN A 47 7.97 13.74 6.28
C ASN A 47 6.68 14.10 7.00
N PRO A 48 5.65 14.56 6.28
CA PRO A 48 4.37 14.94 6.87
C PRO A 48 3.61 13.70 7.37
N PRO A 49 2.59 13.88 8.23
CA PRO A 49 1.66 12.81 8.57
C PRO A 49 1.00 12.21 7.33
N ILE A 50 0.77 10.89 7.35
CA ILE A 50 -0.01 10.23 6.30
C ILE A 50 -1.46 10.66 6.42
N THR A 51 -2.00 11.19 5.34
CA THR A 51 -3.44 11.47 5.27
C THR A 51 -4.18 10.14 5.06
N PRO A 52 -5.12 9.77 5.93
CA PRO A 52 -5.92 8.58 5.72
C PRO A 52 -6.68 8.65 4.39
N VAL A 53 -6.67 7.55 3.67
CA VAL A 53 -7.46 7.43 2.44
C VAL A 53 -8.93 7.39 2.83
N ALA A 54 -9.75 8.23 2.19
CA ALA A 54 -11.18 8.27 2.45
C ALA A 54 -11.90 7.08 1.80
N ASP A 55 -12.97 6.64 2.44
CA ASP A 55 -13.88 5.67 1.87
C ASP A 55 -14.52 6.21 0.59
N THR A 56 -14.74 5.32 -0.34
CA THR A 56 -15.48 5.60 -1.58
C THR A 56 -16.78 4.79 -1.64
N LYS A 57 -17.56 4.96 -2.68
CA LYS A 57 -18.76 4.14 -2.88
C LYS A 57 -18.47 2.63 -2.87
N TYR A 58 -17.32 2.22 -3.35
CA TYR A 58 -16.97 0.79 -3.52
C TYR A 58 -15.82 0.31 -2.66
N ILE A 59 -15.06 1.20 -2.03
CA ILE A 59 -13.91 0.84 -1.20
C ILE A 59 -14.13 1.40 0.18
N ARG A 60 -14.05 0.52 1.19
CA ARG A 60 -14.10 0.86 2.62
C ARG A 60 -12.77 0.49 3.25
N HIS A 61 -12.26 1.34 4.13
CA HIS A 61 -11.02 1.10 4.85
C HIS A 61 -11.33 0.65 6.27
N PHE A 62 -10.50 -0.23 6.80
CA PHE A 62 -10.59 -0.64 8.19
C PHE A 62 -9.24 -0.52 8.89
N LYS A 63 -9.32 -0.34 10.19
CA LYS A 63 -8.17 -0.33 11.10
C LYS A 63 -8.63 -0.90 12.42
N PHE A 64 -7.95 -1.93 12.89
CA PHE A 64 -8.22 -2.47 14.22
C PHE A 64 -6.93 -2.76 14.97
N LYS A 65 -6.98 -2.66 16.30
CA LYS A 65 -5.86 -2.98 17.17
C LYS A 65 -5.69 -4.49 17.24
N SER A 66 -4.49 -4.96 16.96
CA SER A 66 -4.14 -6.36 17.15
C SER A 66 -3.54 -6.57 18.54
N GLU A 67 -4.24 -7.31 19.39
CA GLU A 67 -3.75 -7.63 20.73
C GLU A 67 -2.48 -8.48 20.71
N LYS A 68 -2.39 -9.44 19.78
CA LYS A 68 -1.22 -10.29 19.61
C LYS A 68 0.01 -9.49 19.22
N LEU A 69 -0.10 -8.65 18.19
CA LEU A 69 0.99 -7.79 17.72
C LEU A 69 1.36 -6.74 18.77
N SER A 70 0.36 -6.15 19.44
CA SER A 70 0.61 -5.16 20.48
C SER A 70 1.41 -5.74 21.65
N ARG A 71 1.11 -6.97 22.04
CA ARG A 71 1.87 -7.69 23.06
C ARG A 71 3.29 -7.98 22.63
N PHE A 72 3.48 -8.40 21.39
CA PHE A 72 4.80 -8.71 20.82
C PHE A 72 5.69 -7.45 20.76
N TRP A 73 5.13 -6.35 20.27
CA TRP A 73 5.86 -5.09 20.08
C TRP A 73 5.94 -4.20 21.34
N GLY A 74 5.20 -4.54 22.41
CA GLY A 74 5.14 -3.74 23.64
C GLY A 74 4.49 -2.36 23.45
N ARG A 75 3.70 -2.18 22.40
CA ARG A 75 2.99 -0.93 22.06
C ARG A 75 1.77 -1.23 21.22
N ASP A 76 0.86 -0.27 21.11
CA ASP A 76 -0.31 -0.43 20.26
C ASP A 76 0.07 -0.65 18.80
N MET A 77 -0.34 -1.81 18.29
CA MET A 77 -0.16 -2.21 16.90
C MET A 77 -1.51 -2.42 16.23
N TYR A 78 -1.59 -1.97 14.99
CA TYR A 78 -2.82 -2.00 14.22
C TYR A 78 -2.62 -2.77 12.94
N ILE A 79 -3.67 -3.50 12.53
CA ILE A 79 -3.82 -4.06 11.20
C ILE A 79 -4.78 -3.15 10.45
N THR A 80 -4.41 -2.82 9.25
CA THR A 80 -5.21 -2.02 8.32
C THR A 80 -5.54 -2.82 7.07
N GLY A 81 -6.41 -2.31 6.27
CA GLY A 81 -6.76 -2.90 4.99
C GLY A 81 -7.97 -2.22 4.40
N HIS A 82 -8.46 -2.79 3.33
CA HIS A 82 -9.64 -2.28 2.67
C HIS A 82 -10.54 -3.41 2.17
N VAL A 83 -11.79 -3.05 1.95
CA VAL A 83 -12.83 -3.96 1.47
C VAL A 83 -13.44 -3.37 0.21
N LEU A 84 -13.40 -4.11 -0.89
CA LEU A 84 -14.16 -3.80 -2.07
C LEU A 84 -15.59 -4.35 -1.88
N VAL A 85 -16.57 -3.45 -1.90
CA VAL A 85 -17.99 -3.78 -1.69
C VAL A 85 -18.74 -3.81 -3.01
N PRO A 86 -19.71 -4.72 -3.18
CA PRO A 86 -20.46 -4.85 -4.42
C PRO A 86 -21.44 -3.68 -4.66
N LYS A 87 -21.91 -3.55 -5.90
CA LYS A 87 -23.02 -2.66 -6.24
C LYS A 87 -24.24 -2.99 -5.38
N GLY A 88 -24.87 -1.96 -4.81
CA GLY A 88 -26.04 -2.11 -3.96
C GLY A 88 -25.74 -2.50 -2.52
N PHE A 89 -24.48 -2.46 -2.09
CA PHE A 89 -24.09 -2.88 -0.74
C PHE A 89 -24.79 -2.05 0.36
N ASP A 90 -24.81 -0.75 0.22
CA ASP A 90 -25.39 0.15 1.22
C ASP A 90 -26.94 0.11 1.22
N GLU A 91 -27.54 -0.26 0.08
CA GLU A 91 -28.98 -0.40 -0.08
C GLU A 91 -29.52 -1.70 0.55
N HIS A 92 -28.63 -2.67 0.84
CA HIS A 92 -28.99 -3.99 1.37
C HIS A 92 -28.21 -4.35 2.65
N PRO A 93 -28.40 -3.61 3.75
CA PRO A 93 -27.59 -3.76 4.96
C PRO A 93 -27.71 -5.13 5.66
N ASN A 94 -28.78 -5.88 5.37
CA ASN A 94 -29.01 -7.22 5.92
C ASN A 94 -28.55 -8.34 4.97
N ALA A 95 -28.09 -8.01 3.77
CA ALA A 95 -27.60 -9.02 2.83
C ALA A 95 -26.29 -9.63 3.33
N ARG A 96 -26.11 -10.92 3.04
CA ARG A 96 -24.86 -11.63 3.31
C ARG A 96 -24.21 -11.96 1.98
N TYR A 97 -22.92 -11.65 1.89
CA TYR A 97 -22.13 -11.82 0.68
C TYR A 97 -21.03 -12.85 0.93
N PRO A 98 -20.69 -13.69 -0.06
CA PRO A 98 -19.44 -14.43 -0.03
C PRO A 98 -18.26 -13.50 0.16
N LEU A 99 -17.23 -13.95 0.89
CA LEU A 99 -16.02 -13.20 1.14
C LEU A 99 -14.85 -13.84 0.39
N MET A 100 -14.17 -13.04 -0.39
CA MET A 100 -12.86 -13.35 -0.97
C MET A 100 -11.79 -12.60 -0.19
N ILE A 101 -10.79 -13.33 0.29
CA ILE A 101 -9.60 -12.75 0.92
C ILE A 101 -8.49 -12.74 -0.12
N ASN A 102 -8.02 -11.56 -0.46
CA ASN A 102 -6.90 -11.39 -1.34
C ASN A 102 -5.65 -11.10 -0.51
N HIS A 103 -4.72 -12.04 -0.49
CA HIS A 103 -3.42 -11.86 0.14
C HIS A 103 -2.48 -11.21 -0.85
N GLY A 104 -2.34 -9.89 -0.73
CA GLY A 104 -1.33 -9.12 -1.45
C GLY A 104 0.04 -9.32 -0.84
N HIS A 105 1.06 -9.09 -1.65
CA HIS A 105 2.45 -9.15 -1.24
C HIS A 105 2.91 -7.84 -0.58
N PHE A 106 2.33 -6.73 -0.97
CA PHE A 106 2.58 -5.39 -0.45
C PHE A 106 1.27 -4.69 -0.13
N PRO A 107 1.28 -3.67 0.75
CA PRO A 107 0.10 -2.85 0.96
C PRO A 107 -0.34 -2.27 -0.38
N MET A 108 -1.48 -2.73 -0.83
CA MET A 108 -1.99 -2.37 -2.15
C MET A 108 -3.26 -1.55 -2.00
N THR A 109 -3.38 -0.55 -2.82
CA THR A 109 -4.72 -0.10 -3.22
C THR A 109 -5.41 -1.29 -3.85
N VAL A 110 -6.75 -1.40 -3.75
CA VAL A 110 -7.49 -2.50 -4.39
C VAL A 110 -6.96 -2.65 -5.81
N GLY A 111 -6.10 -3.64 -5.99
CA GLY A 111 -5.38 -3.87 -7.22
C GLY A 111 -6.38 -3.98 -8.36
N ASN A 112 -6.14 -3.25 -9.42
CA ASN A 112 -6.96 -3.32 -10.62
C ASN A 112 -8.43 -2.90 -10.42
N PHE A 113 -8.70 -1.86 -9.61
CA PHE A 113 -10.04 -1.27 -9.53
C PHE A 113 -9.99 0.24 -9.74
N ARG A 114 -10.48 0.70 -10.88
CA ARG A 114 -10.45 2.09 -11.28
C ARG A 114 -11.83 2.53 -11.75
N THR A 115 -12.40 3.52 -11.08
CA THR A 115 -13.76 4.03 -11.40
C THR A 115 -13.80 5.03 -12.54
N THR A 116 -12.66 5.54 -12.96
CA THR A 116 -12.53 6.49 -14.08
C THR A 116 -11.95 5.82 -15.32
N PRO A 117 -12.33 6.24 -16.54
CA PRO A 117 -11.69 5.75 -17.75
C PRO A 117 -10.16 5.89 -17.74
N PRO A 118 -9.43 5.08 -18.52
CA PRO A 118 -8.00 5.27 -18.70
C PRO A 118 -7.67 6.70 -19.14
N ASP A 119 -6.56 7.21 -18.66
CA ASP A 119 -6.09 8.54 -19.06
C ASP A 119 -5.66 8.52 -20.54
N PRO A 120 -6.34 9.27 -21.42
CA PRO A 120 -6.02 9.28 -22.84
C PRO A 120 -4.64 9.89 -23.15
N ASN A 121 -4.11 10.70 -22.22
CA ASN A 121 -2.82 11.39 -22.38
C ASN A 121 -1.67 10.63 -21.71
N LEU A 122 -1.94 9.47 -21.10
CA LEU A 122 -0.91 8.69 -20.44
C LEU A 122 0.15 8.25 -21.45
N LYS A 123 1.39 8.64 -21.21
CA LYS A 123 2.52 8.18 -22.01
C LYS A 123 2.74 6.69 -21.80
N CYS A 124 3.02 6.01 -22.91
CA CYS A 124 3.34 4.59 -22.88
C CYS A 124 4.72 4.38 -22.21
N GLU A 125 4.75 3.55 -21.18
CA GLU A 125 5.98 3.16 -20.49
C GLU A 125 6.23 1.65 -20.67
N TYR A 126 7.49 1.29 -20.88
CA TYR A 126 7.91 -0.10 -20.92
C TYR A 126 8.13 -0.61 -19.50
N SER A 127 7.58 -1.78 -19.21
CA SER A 127 7.85 -2.46 -17.94
C SER A 127 8.94 -3.51 -18.14
N GLU A 128 10.10 -3.29 -17.59
CA GLU A 128 11.21 -4.27 -17.56
C GLU A 128 10.79 -5.54 -16.81
N ARG A 129 10.03 -5.39 -15.72
CA ARG A 129 9.58 -6.52 -14.91
C ARG A 129 8.72 -7.52 -15.68
N PHE A 130 7.85 -7.02 -16.56
CA PHE A 130 6.91 -7.84 -17.31
C PHE A 130 7.27 -7.98 -18.80
N SER A 131 8.39 -7.36 -19.19
CA SER A 131 8.84 -7.31 -20.61
C SER A 131 7.72 -6.87 -21.55
N MET A 132 6.95 -5.87 -21.14
CA MET A 132 5.74 -5.44 -21.83
C MET A 132 5.76 -3.94 -22.13
N PRO A 133 5.59 -3.54 -23.40
CA PRO A 133 5.39 -2.14 -23.72
C PRO A 133 4.01 -1.66 -23.25
N CYS A 134 3.92 -0.39 -22.88
CA CYS A 134 2.66 0.25 -22.45
C CYS A 134 1.95 -0.43 -21.27
N TYR A 135 2.69 -1.10 -20.41
CA TYR A 135 2.12 -1.82 -19.27
C TYR A 135 1.23 -0.92 -18.40
N ASN A 136 1.67 0.31 -18.15
CA ASN A 136 0.90 1.32 -17.41
C ASN A 136 -0.47 1.65 -18.02
N LYS A 137 -0.60 1.59 -19.35
CA LYS A 137 -1.91 1.76 -20.03
C LYS A 137 -2.78 0.52 -19.86
N VAL A 138 -2.19 -0.65 -20.04
CA VAL A 138 -2.89 -1.93 -19.86
C VAL A 138 -3.43 -2.05 -18.45
N GLU A 139 -2.66 -1.67 -17.44
CA GLU A 139 -3.13 -1.66 -16.04
C GLU A 139 -4.36 -0.77 -15.85
N GLN A 140 -4.36 0.43 -16.40
CA GLN A 140 -5.52 1.32 -16.29
C GLN A 140 -6.75 0.79 -17.04
N GLU A 141 -6.55 0.21 -18.22
CA GLU A 141 -7.62 -0.38 -19.02
C GLU A 141 -8.27 -1.57 -18.31
N GLU A 142 -7.47 -2.49 -17.80
CA GLU A 142 -7.96 -3.67 -17.07
C GLU A 142 -8.63 -3.30 -15.75
N ALA A 143 -8.07 -2.34 -15.01
CA ALA A 143 -8.67 -1.82 -13.79
C ALA A 143 -10.05 -1.18 -14.05
N TYR A 144 -10.20 -0.45 -15.15
CA TYR A 144 -11.48 0.15 -15.51
C TYR A 144 -12.49 -0.89 -16.04
N LYS A 145 -12.04 -1.86 -16.83
CA LYS A 145 -12.88 -2.99 -17.26
C LYS A 145 -13.38 -3.80 -16.07
N PHE A 146 -12.53 -4.02 -15.08
CA PHE A 146 -12.93 -4.71 -13.85
C PHE A 146 -14.02 -3.92 -13.11
N TYR A 147 -13.86 -2.61 -12.95
CA TYR A 147 -14.90 -1.75 -12.39
C TYR A 147 -16.22 -1.85 -13.16
N GLN A 148 -16.18 -1.78 -14.49
CA GLN A 148 -17.40 -1.89 -15.32
C GLN A 148 -18.12 -3.22 -15.11
N LYS A 149 -17.37 -4.33 -15.01
CA LYS A 149 -17.93 -5.63 -14.67
C LYS A 149 -18.49 -5.66 -13.25
N TRP A 150 -17.75 -5.10 -12.29
CA TRP A 150 -18.15 -5.07 -10.88
C TRP A 150 -19.51 -4.40 -10.65
N ILE A 151 -19.82 -3.38 -11.42
CA ILE A 151 -21.06 -2.63 -11.31
C ILE A 151 -22.18 -3.15 -12.24
N SER A 152 -21.92 -4.12 -13.11
CA SER A 152 -22.93 -4.68 -14.00
C SER A 152 -23.96 -5.51 -13.23
N ASP A 153 -25.15 -5.70 -13.79
CA ASP A 153 -26.23 -6.39 -13.08
C ASP A 153 -26.05 -7.91 -13.01
N ASP A 154 -25.35 -8.46 -13.96
CA ASP A 154 -25.07 -9.89 -14.11
C ASP A 154 -23.79 -10.36 -13.37
N PHE A 155 -23.00 -9.43 -12.83
CA PHE A 155 -21.78 -9.79 -12.12
C PHE A 155 -22.11 -10.31 -10.69
N PRO A 156 -21.48 -11.40 -10.24
CA PRO A 156 -21.70 -11.93 -8.89
C PRO A 156 -21.41 -10.90 -7.81
N ARG A 157 -22.24 -10.91 -6.75
CA ARG A 157 -22.06 -10.01 -5.59
C ARG A 157 -21.26 -10.72 -4.50
N TYR A 158 -20.06 -10.22 -4.19
CA TYR A 158 -19.22 -10.69 -3.11
C TYR A 158 -18.35 -9.55 -2.58
N LEU A 159 -17.73 -9.77 -1.44
CA LEU A 159 -16.77 -8.84 -0.83
C LEU A 159 -15.35 -9.30 -1.16
N VAL A 160 -14.46 -8.36 -1.42
CA VAL A 160 -13.02 -8.64 -1.48
C VAL A 160 -12.35 -7.86 -0.38
N ILE A 161 -11.66 -8.56 0.51
CA ILE A 161 -10.83 -7.95 1.55
C ILE A 161 -9.35 -8.07 1.18
N GLU A 162 -8.63 -6.99 1.31
CA GLU A 162 -7.17 -6.96 1.25
C GLU A 162 -6.64 -6.44 2.57
N ILE A 163 -5.68 -7.17 3.14
CA ILE A 163 -5.09 -6.87 4.43
C ILE A 163 -3.70 -6.30 4.21
N ASP A 164 -3.42 -5.18 4.89
CA ASP A 164 -2.10 -4.60 4.91
C ASP A 164 -1.23 -5.36 5.92
N HIS A 165 -0.18 -5.98 5.41
CA HIS A 165 0.75 -6.80 6.18
C HIS A 165 2.03 -6.06 6.57
N SER A 166 2.06 -4.74 6.45
CA SER A 166 3.23 -3.96 6.84
C SER A 166 3.54 -4.09 8.35
N ASN A 167 4.80 -3.96 8.68
CA ASN A 167 5.28 -4.01 10.06
C ASN A 167 6.31 -2.89 10.29
N PRO A 168 6.79 -2.67 11.55
CA PRO A 168 7.71 -1.56 11.84
C PRO A 168 9.05 -1.56 11.10
N TYR A 169 9.44 -2.67 10.48
CA TYR A 169 10.72 -2.80 9.79
C TYR A 169 10.60 -3.11 8.30
N TYR A 170 9.49 -3.75 7.90
CA TYR A 170 9.29 -4.21 6.54
C TYR A 170 7.89 -3.82 6.07
N ASP A 171 7.76 -3.54 4.81
CA ASP A 171 6.49 -3.25 4.14
C ASP A 171 5.61 -4.48 3.96
N ASP A 172 6.15 -5.66 4.21
CA ASP A 172 5.42 -6.92 4.14
C ASP A 172 5.86 -7.88 5.26
N SER A 173 4.91 -8.51 5.92
CA SER A 173 5.13 -9.60 6.88
C SER A 173 4.93 -10.98 6.26
N TYR A 174 4.51 -11.04 5.00
CA TYR A 174 4.10 -12.27 4.30
C TYR A 174 2.98 -13.05 5.02
N ALA A 175 2.23 -12.37 5.92
CA ALA A 175 1.18 -12.99 6.74
C ALA A 175 1.64 -14.27 7.47
N VAL A 176 2.86 -14.26 7.99
CA VAL A 176 3.44 -15.40 8.71
C VAL A 176 3.87 -15.01 10.12
N ASP A 177 3.85 -15.99 11.03
CA ASP A 177 4.40 -15.83 12.35
C ASP A 177 5.94 -15.86 12.29
N SER A 178 6.57 -14.89 12.91
CA SER A 178 8.02 -14.76 12.93
C SER A 178 8.52 -14.23 14.26
N ALA A 179 9.66 -14.75 14.71
CA ALA A 179 10.34 -14.24 15.89
C ALA A 179 10.85 -12.80 15.72
N ASN A 180 11.03 -12.34 14.48
CA ASN A 180 11.56 -11.02 14.18
C ASN A 180 10.48 -9.95 14.02
N VAL A 181 9.33 -10.29 13.45
CA VAL A 181 8.28 -9.30 13.12
C VAL A 181 6.97 -9.53 13.84
N GLY A 182 6.79 -10.69 14.47
CA GLY A 182 5.62 -10.98 15.30
C GLY A 182 4.60 -11.92 14.65
N PRO A 183 3.48 -12.14 15.32
CA PRO A 183 2.44 -13.08 14.92
C PRO A 183 1.47 -12.45 13.93
N TYR A 184 1.83 -12.45 12.65
CA TYR A 184 0.99 -11.97 11.54
C TYR A 184 0.20 -13.10 10.84
N GLY A 185 0.47 -14.36 11.16
CA GLY A 185 -0.23 -15.54 10.66
C GLY A 185 -1.59 -15.83 11.30
#